data_0d16799e9423cd918690401c720a3bf2
#
_entry.id   0d16799e9423cd918690401c720a3bf2
#
_cell.length_a   1.000
_cell.length_b   1.000
_cell.length_c   1.000
_cell.angle_alpha   90.00
_cell.angle_beta   90.00
_cell.angle_gamma   90.00
#
_symmetry.space_group_name_H-M   'P 1'
#
loop_
_entity.id
_entity.type
_entity.pdbx_description
1 polymer ?
#
loop_
_entity_poly.entity_id
_entity_poly.type
_entity_poly.pdbx_seq_one_letter_code
_entity_poly.pdbx_strand_id
1 'polypeptide(L)'
;MTRRRRGFSLIEVVVAVTLLGVVAATHALVSARYTVRARSLGVGVDRAAAISTAVDLFATMPYASIAADTGCVTITAIERYPHQRCVTISNPTQAITRVQIVIDPTASGFRSDTIRVDRSLPPSGSIFS
;
A
#
# COMPACT_ATOMS: atom_id res chain seq x y z
N MET A 1 -69.92 -8.58 -3.40
CA MET A 1 -69.00 -7.58 -2.78
C MET A 1 -67.97 -7.17 -3.84
N THR A 2 -68.14 -6.04 -4.50
CA THR A 2 -67.22 -5.51 -5.53
C THR A 2 -66.11 -4.73 -4.88
N ARG A 3 -64.92 -5.31 -4.86
CA ARG A 3 -63.70 -4.66 -4.34
C ARG A 3 -63.32 -3.51 -5.29
N ARG A 4 -63.59 -2.25 -4.91
CA ARG A 4 -63.13 -1.05 -5.64
C ARG A 4 -61.61 -1.09 -5.73
N ARG A 5 -61.05 -1.32 -6.92
CA ARG A 5 -59.62 -1.11 -7.19
C ARG A 5 -59.37 0.38 -7.17
N ARG A 6 -58.63 0.84 -6.13
CA ARG A 6 -58.14 2.21 -6.08
C ARG A 6 -57.01 2.31 -7.10
N GLY A 7 -57.19 3.12 -8.14
CA GLY A 7 -56.15 3.49 -9.06
C GLY A 7 -55.14 4.48 -8.37
N PHE A 8 -53.87 4.39 -8.73
CA PHE A 8 -52.89 5.36 -8.29
C PHE A 8 -53.20 6.75 -8.83
N SER A 9 -53.09 7.77 -8.00
CA SER A 9 -53.17 9.18 -8.43
C SER A 9 -51.93 9.58 -9.22
N LEU A 10 -52.07 10.39 -10.25
CA LEU A 10 -50.96 10.88 -11.07
C LEU A 10 -49.92 11.61 -10.22
N ILE A 11 -50.36 12.33 -9.17
CA ILE A 11 -49.47 13.02 -8.23
C ILE A 11 -48.62 12.05 -7.41
N GLU A 12 -49.17 10.90 -7.03
CA GLU A 12 -48.50 9.87 -6.26
C GLU A 12 -47.36 9.21 -7.07
N VAL A 13 -47.58 9.00 -8.36
CA VAL A 13 -46.58 8.50 -9.28
C VAL A 13 -45.45 9.52 -9.48
N VAL A 14 -45.78 10.80 -9.66
CA VAL A 14 -44.76 11.86 -9.81
C VAL A 14 -43.90 12.00 -8.55
N VAL A 15 -44.53 11.98 -7.37
CA VAL A 15 -43.78 12.04 -6.12
C VAL A 15 -42.89 10.80 -5.92
N ALA A 16 -43.40 9.61 -6.25
CA ALA A 16 -42.63 8.38 -6.14
C ALA A 16 -41.38 8.39 -7.04
N VAL A 17 -41.54 8.83 -8.30
CA VAL A 17 -40.46 8.90 -9.27
C VAL A 17 -39.40 9.96 -8.87
N THR A 18 -39.83 11.12 -8.35
CA THR A 18 -38.88 12.14 -7.87
C THR A 18 -38.07 11.68 -6.65
N LEU A 19 -38.75 11.02 -5.70
CA LEU A 19 -38.04 10.45 -4.54
C LEU A 19 -37.06 9.35 -4.96
N LEU A 20 -37.49 8.47 -5.89
CA LEU A 20 -36.59 7.43 -6.41
C LEU A 20 -35.38 8.03 -7.11
N GLY A 21 -35.56 9.10 -7.89
CA GLY A 21 -34.47 9.83 -8.55
C GLY A 21 -33.46 10.41 -7.57
N VAL A 22 -33.92 11.03 -6.48
CA VAL A 22 -33.05 11.58 -5.42
C VAL A 22 -32.26 10.45 -4.74
N VAL A 23 -32.91 9.34 -4.40
CA VAL A 23 -32.25 8.19 -3.77
C VAL A 23 -31.21 7.57 -4.70
N ALA A 24 -31.53 7.39 -5.97
CA ALA A 24 -30.60 6.85 -6.95
C ALA A 24 -29.36 7.75 -7.14
N ALA A 25 -29.56 9.07 -7.21
CA ALA A 25 -28.47 10.04 -7.34
C ALA A 25 -27.54 10.03 -6.11
N THR A 26 -28.09 9.96 -4.91
CA THR A 26 -27.29 9.89 -3.67
C THR A 26 -26.49 8.59 -3.60
N HIS A 27 -27.05 7.46 -3.96
CA HIS A 27 -26.35 6.18 -4.03
C HIS A 27 -25.19 6.19 -5.03
N ALA A 28 -25.39 6.80 -6.21
CA ALA A 28 -24.34 6.91 -7.21
C ALA A 28 -23.15 7.74 -6.71
N LEU A 29 -23.40 8.88 -6.06
CA LEU A 29 -22.36 9.73 -5.48
C LEU A 29 -21.57 9.02 -4.35
N VAL A 30 -22.25 8.31 -3.49
CA VAL A 30 -21.62 7.56 -2.38
C VAL A 30 -20.76 6.44 -2.95
N SER A 31 -21.27 5.66 -3.90
CA SER A 31 -20.52 4.57 -4.55
C SER A 31 -19.25 5.08 -5.25
N ALA A 32 -19.32 6.22 -5.95
CA ALA A 32 -18.16 6.83 -6.58
C ALA A 32 -17.07 7.23 -5.57
N ARG A 33 -17.47 7.79 -4.43
CA ARG A 33 -16.52 8.13 -3.34
C ARG A 33 -15.88 6.90 -2.71
N TYR A 34 -16.62 5.82 -2.53
CA TYR A 34 -16.09 4.57 -1.98
C TYR A 34 -15.06 3.94 -2.92
N THR A 35 -15.29 3.93 -4.22
CA THR A 35 -14.33 3.35 -5.19
C THR A 35 -13.00 4.11 -5.21
N VAL A 36 -13.03 5.44 -5.13
CA VAL A 36 -11.81 6.26 -5.07
C VAL A 36 -11.03 5.98 -3.77
N ARG A 37 -11.73 5.93 -2.62
CA ARG A 37 -11.10 5.61 -1.33
C ARG A 37 -10.53 4.19 -1.29
N ALA A 38 -11.25 3.20 -1.81
CA ALA A 38 -10.78 1.82 -1.86
C ALA A 38 -9.50 1.67 -2.67
N ARG A 39 -9.37 2.41 -3.78
CA ARG A 39 -8.13 2.43 -4.58
C ARG A 39 -6.95 3.03 -3.82
N SER A 40 -7.15 4.16 -3.14
CA SER A 40 -6.08 4.82 -2.37
C SER A 40 -5.63 3.98 -1.17
N LEU A 41 -6.55 3.28 -0.51
CA LEU A 41 -6.23 2.34 0.58
C LEU A 41 -5.44 1.14 0.05
N GLY A 42 -5.82 0.58 -1.12
CA GLY A 42 -5.09 -0.52 -1.74
C GLY A 42 -3.63 -0.19 -2.01
N VAL A 43 -3.35 0.99 -2.58
CA VAL A 43 -1.97 1.45 -2.80
C VAL A 43 -1.21 1.64 -1.49
N GLY A 44 -1.88 2.13 -0.43
CA GLY A 44 -1.28 2.26 0.90
C GLY A 44 -0.86 0.92 1.51
N VAL A 45 -1.68 -0.12 1.34
CA VAL A 45 -1.37 -1.49 1.78
C VAL A 45 -0.20 -2.06 0.98
N ASP A 46 -0.21 -1.91 -0.35
CA ASP A 46 0.86 -2.41 -1.22
C ASP A 46 2.19 -1.71 -0.91
N ARG A 47 2.17 -0.40 -0.62
CA ARG A 47 3.33 0.36 -0.15
C ARG A 47 3.86 -0.17 1.19
N ALA A 48 2.98 -0.40 2.17
CA ALA A 48 3.37 -0.95 3.46
C ALA A 48 3.97 -2.36 3.31
N ALA A 49 3.40 -3.19 2.44
CA ALA A 49 3.94 -4.52 2.14
C ALA A 49 5.32 -4.45 1.48
N ALA A 50 5.56 -3.52 0.55
CA ALA A 50 6.87 -3.32 -0.05
C ALA A 50 7.93 -2.92 0.98
N ILE A 51 7.57 -2.02 1.91
CA ILE A 51 8.43 -1.60 3.02
C ILE A 51 8.75 -2.77 3.95
N SER A 52 7.74 -3.50 4.42
CA SER A 52 7.94 -4.62 5.35
C SER A 52 8.79 -5.72 4.71
N THR A 53 8.51 -6.09 3.48
CA THR A 53 9.30 -7.10 2.74
C THR A 53 10.77 -6.69 2.61
N ALA A 54 11.03 -5.41 2.32
CA ALA A 54 12.40 -4.92 2.23
C ALA A 54 13.11 -4.94 3.58
N VAL A 55 12.45 -4.53 4.67
CA VAL A 55 12.99 -4.58 6.02
C VAL A 55 13.28 -6.02 6.46
N ASP A 56 12.34 -6.93 6.27
CA ASP A 56 12.46 -8.33 6.64
C ASP A 56 13.60 -9.01 5.89
N LEU A 57 13.75 -8.72 4.59
CA LEU A 57 14.86 -9.22 3.79
C LEU A 57 16.21 -8.86 4.41
N PHE A 58 16.45 -7.57 4.69
CA PHE A 58 17.73 -7.12 5.25
C PHE A 58 17.89 -7.42 6.74
N ALA A 59 16.80 -7.61 7.48
CA ALA A 59 16.85 -8.04 8.88
C ALA A 59 17.25 -9.51 9.03
N THR A 60 16.84 -10.37 8.09
CA THR A 60 17.08 -11.82 8.14
C THR A 60 18.28 -12.28 7.33
N MET A 61 18.77 -11.46 6.37
CA MET A 61 19.88 -11.79 5.50
C MET A 61 21.17 -12.04 6.32
N PRO A 62 21.97 -13.07 5.99
CA PRO A 62 23.28 -13.29 6.62
C PRO A 62 24.18 -12.05 6.47
N TYR A 63 24.91 -11.70 7.52
CA TYR A 63 25.73 -10.47 7.55
C TYR A 63 26.72 -10.39 6.38
N ALA A 64 27.35 -11.51 6.03
CA ALA A 64 28.30 -11.57 4.89
C ALA A 64 27.66 -11.30 3.52
N SER A 65 26.36 -11.53 3.38
CA SER A 65 25.62 -11.35 2.12
C SER A 65 25.10 -9.93 1.93
N ILE A 66 25.03 -9.12 3.00
CA ILE A 66 24.47 -7.77 2.94
C ILE A 66 25.26 -6.89 1.95
N ALA A 67 26.58 -7.00 1.93
CA ALA A 67 27.43 -6.20 1.06
C ALA A 67 27.24 -6.48 -0.43
N ALA A 68 26.78 -7.67 -0.79
CA ALA A 68 26.57 -8.08 -2.18
C ALA A 68 25.24 -7.56 -2.76
N ASP A 69 24.27 -7.18 -1.92
CA ASP A 69 22.91 -6.78 -2.36
C ASP A 69 22.76 -5.25 -2.36
N THR A 70 23.76 -4.56 -2.92
CA THR A 70 23.74 -3.10 -3.10
C THR A 70 23.31 -2.71 -4.50
N GLY A 71 22.73 -1.51 -4.63
CA GLY A 71 22.30 -0.95 -5.91
C GLY A 71 20.78 -0.79 -6.01
N CYS A 72 20.30 -0.57 -7.22
CA CYS A 72 18.88 -0.32 -7.49
C CYS A 72 18.27 -1.47 -8.31
N VAL A 73 17.13 -1.96 -7.85
CA VAL A 73 16.34 -3.00 -8.53
C VAL A 73 14.92 -2.50 -8.73
N THR A 74 14.40 -2.64 -9.95
CA THR A 74 13.00 -2.31 -10.25
C THR A 74 12.11 -3.50 -9.92
N ILE A 75 11.09 -3.28 -9.10
CA ILE A 75 10.13 -4.29 -8.66
C ILE A 75 8.77 -3.97 -9.28
N THR A 76 8.32 -4.83 -10.18
CA THR A 76 7.03 -4.73 -10.88
C THR A 76 6.03 -5.80 -10.44
N ALA A 77 6.44 -6.71 -9.56
CA ALA A 77 5.60 -7.82 -9.09
C ALA A 77 4.34 -7.35 -8.34
N ILE A 78 4.37 -6.14 -7.76
CA ILE A 78 3.21 -5.51 -7.14
C ILE A 78 2.59 -4.56 -8.18
N GLU A 79 1.61 -5.04 -8.93
CA GLU A 79 1.00 -4.31 -10.07
C GLU A 79 0.50 -2.91 -9.73
N ARG A 80 -0.04 -2.70 -8.52
CA ARG A 80 -0.59 -1.41 -8.07
C ARG A 80 0.46 -0.48 -7.47
N TYR A 81 1.66 -0.98 -7.18
CA TYR A 81 2.75 -0.21 -6.59
C TYR A 81 4.09 -0.59 -7.20
N PRO A 82 4.29 -0.38 -8.51
CA PRO A 82 5.60 -0.58 -9.13
C PRO A 82 6.57 0.46 -8.56
N HIS A 83 7.74 -0.01 -8.11
CA HIS A 83 8.72 0.85 -7.44
C HIS A 83 10.14 0.40 -7.74
N GLN A 84 11.09 1.32 -7.56
CA GLN A 84 12.51 1.02 -7.55
C GLN A 84 12.97 0.93 -6.09
N ARG A 85 13.66 -0.14 -5.74
CA ARG A 85 14.33 -0.31 -4.46
C ARG A 85 15.81 -0.08 -4.65
N CYS A 86 16.35 0.96 -4.01
CA CYS A 86 17.78 1.26 -3.99
C CYS A 86 18.34 0.99 -2.60
N VAL A 87 19.43 0.25 -2.53
CA VAL A 87 20.09 -0.15 -1.29
C VAL A 87 21.50 0.43 -1.25
N THR A 88 21.78 1.15 -0.18
CA THR A 88 23.13 1.70 0.10
C THR A 88 23.60 1.21 1.46
N ILE A 89 24.86 0.85 1.56
CA ILE A 89 25.48 0.38 2.79
C ILE A 89 26.51 1.38 3.26
N SER A 90 26.51 1.66 4.55
CA SER A 90 27.50 2.46 5.23
C SER A 90 27.88 1.83 6.56
N ASN A 91 29.12 2.01 6.96
CA ASN A 91 29.63 1.49 8.24
C ASN A 91 29.92 2.69 9.16
N PRO A 92 28.93 3.18 9.92
CA PRO A 92 29.11 4.31 10.82
C PRO A 92 30.11 4.02 11.96
N THR A 93 30.22 2.74 12.32
CA THR A 93 31.27 2.26 13.25
C THR A 93 31.79 0.90 12.78
N GLN A 94 32.93 0.44 13.34
CA GLN A 94 33.45 -0.89 13.02
C GLN A 94 32.52 -2.03 13.47
N ALA A 95 31.61 -1.76 14.40
CA ALA A 95 30.65 -2.75 14.95
C ALA A 95 29.28 -2.70 14.33
N ILE A 96 28.97 -1.69 13.52
CA ILE A 96 27.61 -1.48 12.98
C ILE A 96 27.68 -1.26 11.47
N THR A 97 26.93 -2.08 10.75
CA THR A 97 26.63 -1.85 9.34
C THR A 97 25.22 -1.26 9.22
N ARG A 98 25.12 -0.11 8.58
CA ARG A 98 23.84 0.55 8.29
C ARG A 98 23.44 0.28 6.86
N VAL A 99 22.28 -0.33 6.69
CA VAL A 99 21.63 -0.54 5.42
C VAL A 99 20.58 0.56 5.25
N GLN A 100 20.74 1.42 4.26
CA GLN A 100 19.74 2.41 3.88
C GLN A 100 19.01 1.91 2.64
N ILE A 101 17.70 1.78 2.76
CA ILE A 101 16.80 1.30 1.71
C ILE A 101 15.94 2.49 1.29
N VAL A 102 15.98 2.83 0.01
CA VAL A 102 15.09 3.84 -0.59
C VAL A 102 14.12 3.12 -1.50
N ILE A 103 12.83 3.32 -1.25
CA ILE A 103 11.74 2.79 -2.10
C ILE A 103 11.17 3.99 -2.84
N ASP A 104 11.40 4.02 -4.15
CA ASP A 104 10.98 5.11 -5.03
C ASP A 104 9.88 4.63 -5.97
N PRO A 105 8.63 5.10 -5.79
CA PRO A 105 7.52 4.73 -6.65
C PRO A 105 7.75 5.23 -8.07
N THR A 106 7.49 4.39 -9.08
CA THR A 106 7.58 4.80 -10.49
C THR A 106 6.40 5.66 -10.94
N ALA A 107 5.28 5.60 -10.20
CA ALA A 107 4.10 6.41 -10.49
C ALA A 107 4.23 7.83 -9.90
N SER A 108 3.87 8.84 -10.68
CA SER A 108 3.86 10.24 -10.26
C SER A 108 2.87 10.48 -9.11
N GLY A 109 3.23 11.36 -8.16
CA GLY A 109 2.37 11.75 -7.04
C GLY A 109 2.63 10.99 -5.73
N PHE A 110 3.51 10.01 -5.71
CA PHE A 110 3.95 9.34 -4.49
C PHE A 110 5.34 9.85 -4.07
N ARG A 111 5.58 9.85 -2.75
CA ARG A 111 6.89 10.20 -2.19
C ARG A 111 7.71 8.95 -1.97
N SER A 112 9.02 9.07 -2.15
CA SER A 112 10.00 8.03 -1.81
C SER A 112 10.02 7.81 -0.30
N ASP A 113 10.21 6.55 0.09
CA ASP A 113 10.42 6.14 1.48
C ASP A 113 11.88 5.80 1.71
N THR A 114 12.44 6.31 2.80
CA THR A 114 13.79 5.95 3.22
C THR A 114 13.75 5.25 4.56
N ILE A 115 14.26 4.04 4.60
CA ILE A 115 14.31 3.18 5.77
C ILE A 115 15.78 2.93 6.10
N ARG A 116 16.10 2.83 7.39
CA ARG A 116 17.43 2.48 7.87
C ARG A 116 17.35 1.27 8.77
N VAL A 117 18.16 0.27 8.47
CA VAL A 117 18.32 -0.94 9.27
C VAL A 117 19.77 -1.01 9.74
N ASP A 118 19.98 -0.92 11.04
CA ASP A 118 21.30 -1.05 11.62
C ASP A 118 21.54 -2.50 12.09
N ARG A 119 22.60 -3.11 11.62
CA ARG A 119 23.01 -4.47 11.94
C ARG A 119 24.33 -4.46 12.68
N SER A 120 24.35 -5.05 13.87
CA SER A 120 25.60 -5.26 14.60
C SER A 120 26.38 -6.43 14.01
N LEU A 121 27.72 -6.31 14.01
CA LEU A 121 28.58 -7.46 13.73
C LEU A 121 28.29 -8.56 14.74
N PRO A 122 28.21 -9.84 14.31
CA PRO A 122 28.18 -10.93 15.23
C PRO A 122 29.47 -10.90 16.08
N PRO A 123 29.40 -11.18 17.39
CA PRO A 123 30.59 -11.23 18.22
C PRO A 123 31.58 -12.22 17.61
N SER A 124 32.83 -11.75 17.41
CA SER A 124 33.94 -12.57 16.97
C SER A 124 34.34 -13.50 18.10
N GLY A 125 33.72 -14.64 18.19
CA GLY A 125 34.05 -15.67 19.21
C GLY A 125 32.96 -16.73 19.18
N SER A 126 33.32 -17.93 18.77
CA SER A 126 32.50 -19.12 19.00
C SER A 126 32.37 -19.32 20.52
N ILE A 127 31.19 -19.12 21.07
CA ILE A 127 30.89 -19.43 22.48
C ILE A 127 30.82 -20.95 22.68
N PHE A 128 30.96 -21.72 21.61
CA PHE A 128 30.95 -23.17 21.60
C PHE A 128 32.24 -23.68 20.93
N SER A 129 33.29 -23.80 21.70
CA SER A 129 34.43 -24.68 21.44
C SER A 129 34.45 -25.82 22.45
#